data_052a55c3e2be032cc19e41d5ce2607d4
#
_entry.id   052a55c3e2be032cc19e41d5ce2607d4
#
_cell.length_a   1.000
_cell.length_b   1.000
_cell.length_c   1.000
_cell.angle_alpha   90.00
_cell.angle_beta   90.00
_cell.angle_gamma   90.00
#
_symmetry.space_group_name_H-M   'P 1'
#
loop_
_entity.id
_entity.type
_entity.pdbx_description
1 polymer ?
#
loop_
_entity_poly.entity_id
_entity_poly.type
_entity_poly.pdbx_seq_one_letter_code
_entity_poly.pdbx_strand_id
1 'polypeptide(L)'
;MDPLTAPIEGADHREVGGAEIDIARVGNGRVKRVVYPPGFRWSTHMRPNVETELCMHAHVGFLARGHIAGEYADGCTFDYVAPQIVTIVPGHDAWVVGDEAAELIQFDSEEGTARRFGLPEEHAH
;
A
#
# COMPACT_ATOMS: atom_id res chain seq x y z
N MET A 1 17.16 -4.48 17.67
CA MET A 1 16.33 -3.55 16.86
C MET A 1 15.37 -4.37 16.01
N ASP A 2 14.10 -3.96 15.97
CA ASP A 2 13.08 -4.64 15.18
C ASP A 2 13.34 -4.43 13.67
N PRO A 3 13.61 -5.48 12.89
CA PRO A 3 13.89 -5.31 11.45
C PRO A 3 12.71 -4.74 10.67
N LEU A 4 11.51 -4.82 11.18
CA LEU A 4 10.34 -4.24 10.51
C LEU A 4 10.29 -2.71 10.65
N THR A 5 10.99 -2.14 11.63
CA THR A 5 10.99 -0.68 11.85
C THR A 5 12.38 -0.06 11.75
N ALA A 6 13.42 -0.88 11.67
CA ALA A 6 14.80 -0.40 11.54
C ALA A 6 15.00 0.33 10.21
N PRO A 7 15.86 1.35 10.15
CA PRO A 7 16.21 1.98 8.88
C PRO A 7 16.72 0.94 7.87
N ILE A 8 16.31 1.08 6.62
CA ILE A 8 16.75 0.16 5.56
C ILE A 8 17.94 0.77 4.84
N GLU A 9 19.06 0.07 4.87
CA GLU A 9 20.26 0.50 4.16
C GLU A 9 19.98 0.49 2.64
N GLY A 10 20.34 1.59 1.97
CA GLY A 10 20.16 1.72 0.53
C GLY A 10 18.76 2.20 0.10
N ALA A 11 17.86 2.45 1.03
CA ALA A 11 16.54 2.95 0.71
C ALA A 11 16.44 4.45 0.94
N ASP A 12 15.60 5.11 0.13
CA ASP A 12 15.20 6.50 0.36
C ASP A 12 14.01 6.51 1.30
N HIS A 13 14.06 7.35 2.31
CA HIS A 13 12.96 7.50 3.28
C HIS A 13 12.12 8.74 2.95
N ARG A 14 10.80 8.58 2.96
CA ARG A 14 9.83 9.67 2.73
C ARG A 14 8.67 9.54 3.69
N GLU A 15 8.02 10.67 3.94
CA GLU A 15 6.76 10.70 4.69
C GLU A 15 5.70 11.38 3.82
N VAL A 16 4.57 10.72 3.60
CA VAL A 16 3.47 11.24 2.79
C VAL A 16 2.15 10.92 3.50
N GLY A 17 1.38 11.96 3.81
CA GLY A 17 0.07 11.78 4.45
C GLY A 17 0.13 11.07 5.80
N GLY A 18 1.23 11.16 6.51
CA GLY A 18 1.45 10.45 7.77
C GLY A 18 2.01 9.04 7.61
N ALA A 19 2.02 8.49 6.40
CA ALA A 19 2.65 7.20 6.14
C ALA A 19 4.16 7.38 5.96
N GLU A 20 4.94 6.45 6.49
CA GLU A 20 6.39 6.42 6.33
C GLU A 20 6.75 5.41 5.26
N ILE A 21 7.52 5.83 4.28
CA ILE A 21 7.83 5.02 3.10
C ILE A 21 9.34 4.92 2.92
N ASP A 22 9.85 3.68 2.90
CA ASP A 22 11.23 3.39 2.53
C ASP A 22 11.22 2.70 1.17
N ILE A 23 11.94 3.27 0.21
CA ILE A 23 11.89 2.82 -1.19
C ILE A 23 13.30 2.52 -1.69
N ALA A 24 13.48 1.36 -2.31
CA ALA A 24 14.69 1.00 -3.04
C ALA A 24 14.33 0.56 -4.46
N ARG A 25 15.09 1.05 -5.42
CA ARG A 25 14.91 0.68 -6.83
C ARG A 25 15.65 -0.62 -7.11
N VAL A 26 15.00 -1.53 -7.81
CA VAL A 26 15.58 -2.83 -8.22
C VAL A 26 15.23 -3.06 -9.68
N GLY A 27 16.17 -2.81 -10.60
CA GLY A 27 15.91 -2.90 -12.04
C GLY A 27 14.81 -1.91 -12.44
N ASN A 28 13.74 -2.42 -13.07
CA ASN A 28 12.59 -1.62 -13.46
C ASN A 28 11.50 -1.58 -12.38
N GLY A 29 11.78 -2.17 -11.24
CA GLY A 29 10.84 -2.22 -10.14
C GLY A 29 11.34 -1.50 -8.92
N ARG A 30 10.49 -1.49 -7.90
CA ARG A 30 10.81 -0.93 -6.60
C ARG A 30 10.34 -1.87 -5.51
N VAL A 31 11.09 -1.93 -4.42
CA VAL A 31 10.66 -2.59 -3.19
C VAL A 31 10.42 -1.50 -2.17
N LYS A 32 9.25 -1.51 -1.55
CA LYS A 32 8.84 -0.50 -0.58
C LYS A 32 8.41 -1.13 0.72
N ARG A 33 8.78 -0.49 1.82
CA ARG A 33 8.18 -0.76 3.12
C ARG A 33 7.36 0.47 3.49
N VAL A 34 6.06 0.31 3.64
CA VAL A 34 5.16 1.40 4.00
C VAL A 34 4.55 1.12 5.36
N VAL A 35 4.72 2.08 6.28
CA VAL A 35 4.11 2.03 7.60
C VAL A 35 2.98 3.05 7.64
N TYR A 36 1.75 2.55 7.75
CA TYR A 36 0.55 3.37 7.85
C TYR A 36 0.19 3.50 9.33
N PRO A 37 0.10 4.73 9.85
CA PRO A 37 -0.23 4.90 11.28
C PRO A 37 -1.67 4.51 11.59
N PRO A 38 -1.98 4.23 12.87
CA PRO A 38 -3.38 4.07 13.29
C PRO A 38 -4.21 5.29 12.87
N GLY A 39 -5.42 5.05 12.40
CA GLY A 39 -6.30 6.12 11.92
C GLY A 39 -6.05 6.56 10.48
N PHE A 40 -5.03 6.03 9.82
CA PHE A 40 -4.76 6.35 8.42
C PHE A 40 -5.92 5.93 7.53
N ARG A 41 -6.28 6.82 6.59
CA ARG A 41 -7.25 6.53 5.53
C ARG A 41 -6.80 7.23 4.26
N TRP A 42 -6.71 6.50 3.16
CA TRP A 42 -6.19 7.05 1.90
C TRP A 42 -6.98 8.28 1.45
N SER A 43 -8.31 8.21 1.47
CA SER A 43 -9.16 9.32 1.01
C SER A 43 -9.04 10.58 1.87
N THR A 44 -8.62 10.46 3.12
CA THR A 44 -8.40 11.58 4.02
C THR A 44 -6.98 12.12 3.94
N HIS A 45 -5.98 11.23 3.93
CA HIS A 45 -4.57 11.58 4.14
C HIS A 45 -3.74 11.63 2.86
N MET A 46 -4.10 10.86 1.85
CA MET A 46 -3.36 10.79 0.58
C MET A 46 -4.07 11.52 -0.56
N ARG A 47 -5.38 11.41 -0.66
CA ARG A 47 -6.15 12.01 -1.74
C ARG A 47 -5.91 13.51 -1.93
N PRO A 48 -5.71 14.31 -0.87
CA PRO A 48 -5.42 15.73 -1.06
C PRO A 48 -4.12 16.01 -1.83
N ASN A 49 -3.22 15.03 -1.91
CA ASN A 49 -1.94 15.16 -2.60
C ASN A 49 -1.93 14.56 -4.01
N VAL A 50 -3.07 14.05 -4.48
CA VAL A 50 -3.20 13.42 -5.79
C VAL A 50 -4.47 13.90 -6.49
N GLU A 51 -4.58 13.63 -7.79
CA GLU A 51 -5.67 14.15 -8.62
C GLU A 51 -6.82 13.16 -8.82
N THR A 52 -6.77 12.00 -8.18
CA THR A 52 -7.80 10.95 -8.35
C THR A 52 -8.68 10.85 -7.12
N GLU A 53 -9.93 10.43 -7.32
CA GLU A 53 -10.90 10.21 -6.23
C GLU A 53 -10.57 8.95 -5.42
N LEU A 54 -9.95 7.97 -6.06
CA LEU A 54 -9.56 6.71 -5.46
C LEU A 54 -8.07 6.45 -5.71
N CYS A 55 -7.49 5.57 -4.93
CA CYS A 55 -6.10 5.15 -5.12
C CYS A 55 -6.02 4.31 -6.40
N MET A 56 -5.23 4.77 -7.35
CA MET A 56 -5.09 4.11 -8.64
C MET A 56 -3.81 3.27 -8.74
N HIS A 57 -3.18 2.97 -7.62
CA HIS A 57 -2.04 2.05 -7.56
C HIS A 57 -2.50 0.64 -7.21
N ALA A 58 -1.92 -0.35 -7.87
CA ALA A 58 -2.04 -1.72 -7.41
C ALA A 58 -1.07 -1.94 -6.25
N HIS A 59 -1.51 -2.72 -5.26
CA HIS A 59 -0.66 -3.10 -4.13
C HIS A 59 -0.46 -4.61 -4.16
N VAL A 60 0.77 -5.02 -4.37
CA VAL A 60 1.18 -6.43 -4.37
C VAL A 60 2.28 -6.56 -3.35
N GLY A 61 2.10 -7.41 -2.36
CA GLY A 61 3.11 -7.58 -1.35
C GLY A 61 2.68 -8.42 -0.16
N PHE A 62 3.26 -8.11 0.97
CA PHE A 62 3.11 -8.86 2.20
C PHE A 62 2.78 -7.90 3.35
N LEU A 63 1.62 -8.10 3.97
CA LEU A 63 1.25 -7.37 5.17
C LEU A 63 1.94 -8.05 6.36
N ALA A 64 2.97 -7.37 6.87
CA ALA A 64 3.82 -7.92 7.93
C ALA A 64 3.28 -7.62 9.33
N ARG A 65 2.47 -6.56 9.46
CA ARG A 65 1.92 -6.11 10.74
C ARG A 65 0.62 -5.36 10.51
N GLY A 66 -0.31 -5.50 11.44
CA GLY A 66 -1.53 -4.71 11.48
C GLY A 66 -2.69 -5.26 10.66
N HIS A 67 -3.64 -4.38 10.36
CA HIS A 67 -4.90 -4.74 9.74
C HIS A 67 -5.32 -3.62 8.79
N ILE A 68 -5.50 -3.94 7.52
CA ILE A 68 -5.93 -3.01 6.48
C ILE A 68 -7.26 -3.47 5.91
N ALA A 69 -8.20 -2.56 5.78
CA ALA A 69 -9.45 -2.80 5.08
C ALA A 69 -9.63 -1.75 4.00
N GLY A 70 -10.52 -2.01 3.05
CA GLY A 70 -10.79 -1.06 1.99
C GLY A 70 -12.04 -1.38 1.20
N GLU A 71 -12.31 -0.51 0.23
CA GLU A 71 -13.48 -0.62 -0.62
C GLU A 71 -13.14 -0.20 -2.04
N TYR A 72 -13.58 -0.98 -3.01
CA TYR A 72 -13.47 -0.67 -4.43
C TYR A 72 -14.62 0.23 -4.88
N ALA A 73 -14.45 0.83 -6.07
CA ALA A 73 -15.46 1.71 -6.65
C ALA A 73 -16.82 1.01 -6.86
N ASP A 74 -16.82 -0.30 -7.06
CA ASP A 74 -18.06 -1.09 -7.24
C ASP A 74 -18.74 -1.48 -5.93
N GLY A 75 -18.19 -1.05 -4.78
CA GLY A 75 -18.74 -1.36 -3.46
C GLY A 75 -18.20 -2.63 -2.82
N CYS A 76 -17.46 -3.44 -3.54
CA CYS A 76 -16.82 -4.61 -2.95
C CYS A 76 -15.75 -4.20 -1.95
N THR A 77 -15.67 -4.91 -0.84
CA THR A 77 -14.71 -4.61 0.22
C THR A 77 -13.60 -5.65 0.28
N PHE A 78 -12.48 -5.27 0.89
CA PHE A 78 -11.40 -6.20 1.20
C PHE A 78 -10.92 -6.00 2.62
N ASP A 79 -10.32 -7.03 3.17
CA ASP A 79 -9.88 -7.04 4.56
C ASP A 79 -8.66 -7.96 4.70
N TYR A 80 -7.55 -7.39 5.15
CA TYR A 80 -6.29 -8.11 5.31
C TYR A 80 -5.76 -7.96 6.73
N VAL A 81 -5.55 -9.08 7.39
CA VAL A 81 -4.96 -9.14 8.74
C VAL A 81 -3.60 -9.82 8.65
N ALA A 82 -2.57 -9.17 9.20
CA ALA A 82 -1.21 -9.71 9.16
C ALA A 82 -1.08 -11.04 9.93
N PRO A 83 -0.24 -11.98 9.47
CA PRO A 83 0.53 -11.94 8.23
C PRO A 83 -0.30 -12.45 7.05
N GLN A 84 -0.26 -11.74 5.93
CA GLN A 84 -1.07 -12.10 4.77
C GLN A 84 -0.47 -11.53 3.49
N ILE A 85 -0.53 -12.29 2.40
CA ILE A 85 -0.19 -11.79 1.07
C ILE A 85 -1.33 -10.88 0.61
N VAL A 86 -0.98 -9.71 0.08
CA VAL A 86 -1.92 -8.68 -0.30
C VAL A 86 -1.91 -8.51 -1.81
N THR A 87 -3.10 -8.48 -2.40
CA THR A 87 -3.30 -8.13 -3.80
C THR A 87 -4.49 -7.19 -3.88
N ILE A 88 -4.23 -5.91 -4.16
CA ILE A 88 -5.24 -4.88 -4.26
C ILE A 88 -5.09 -4.22 -5.62
N VAL A 89 -6.14 -4.27 -6.45
CA VAL A 89 -6.10 -3.65 -7.79
C VAL A 89 -6.42 -2.16 -7.72
N PRO A 90 -6.10 -1.37 -8.77
CA PRO A 90 -6.41 0.08 -8.78
C PRO A 90 -7.90 0.37 -8.59
N GLY A 91 -8.21 1.54 -8.07
CA GLY A 91 -9.57 2.01 -7.89
C GLY A 91 -10.17 1.67 -6.54
N HIS A 92 -9.43 1.97 -5.46
CA HIS A 92 -9.87 1.66 -4.10
C HIS A 92 -9.61 2.81 -3.13
N ASP A 93 -10.35 2.80 -2.01
CA ASP A 93 -9.98 3.49 -0.79
C ASP A 93 -9.52 2.44 0.21
N ALA A 94 -8.68 2.80 1.16
CA ALA A 94 -8.17 1.88 2.17
C ALA A 94 -7.89 2.62 3.47
N TRP A 95 -7.96 1.89 4.58
CA TRP A 95 -7.75 2.45 5.91
C TRP A 95 -7.17 1.40 6.85
N VAL A 96 -6.52 1.88 7.90
CA VAL A 96 -5.99 1.04 8.97
C VAL A 96 -7.10 0.78 9.98
N VAL A 97 -7.27 -0.47 10.36
CA VAL A 97 -8.24 -0.89 11.37
C VAL A 97 -7.52 -1.11 12.70
N GLY A 98 -8.06 -0.55 13.77
CA GLY A 98 -7.52 -0.75 15.11
C GLY A 98 -6.43 0.25 15.49
N ASP A 99 -5.73 -0.06 16.57
CA ASP A 99 -4.78 0.85 17.22
C ASP A 99 -3.32 0.57 16.87
N GLU A 100 -3.07 -0.44 16.05
CA GLU A 100 -1.73 -0.82 15.62
C GLU A 100 -1.45 -0.28 14.23
N ALA A 101 -0.25 0.24 14.00
CA ALA A 101 0.19 0.63 12.67
C ALA A 101 0.21 -0.59 11.74
N ALA A 102 -0.15 -0.38 10.48
CA ALA A 102 -0.07 -1.42 9.47
C ALA A 102 1.24 -1.27 8.70
N GLU A 103 1.93 -2.38 8.47
CA GLU A 103 3.21 -2.38 7.76
C GLU A 103 3.13 -3.32 6.56
N LEU A 104 3.24 -2.73 5.37
CA LEU A 104 3.10 -3.43 4.10
C LEU A 104 4.42 -3.36 3.33
N ILE A 105 4.96 -4.54 2.99
CA ILE A 105 6.11 -4.67 2.11
C ILE A 105 5.58 -4.85 0.70
N GLN A 106 5.85 -3.90 -0.19
CA GLN A 106 5.26 -3.85 -1.52
C GLN A 106 6.30 -3.97 -2.62
N PHE A 107 5.86 -4.53 -3.74
CA PHE A 107 6.65 -4.63 -4.97
C PHE A 107 5.87 -3.92 -6.07
N ASP A 108 6.48 -2.92 -6.72
CA ASP A 108 5.84 -2.25 -7.83
C ASP A 108 6.77 -2.10 -9.04
N SER A 109 6.23 -1.60 -10.15
CA SER A 109 6.94 -1.47 -11.41
C SER A 109 6.67 -0.10 -12.03
N GLU A 110 7.69 0.48 -12.65
CA GLU A 110 7.55 1.73 -13.40
C GLU A 110 6.60 1.61 -14.60
N GLU A 111 6.44 0.41 -15.12
CA GLU A 111 5.54 0.14 -16.25
C GLU A 111 4.07 0.00 -15.82
N GLY A 112 3.80 0.13 -14.52
CA GLY A 112 2.50 -0.11 -13.92
C GLY A 112 2.45 -1.47 -13.24
N THR A 113 2.19 -1.46 -11.95
CA THR A 113 2.23 -2.67 -11.12
C THR A 113 1.20 -3.71 -11.55
N ALA A 114 -0.04 -3.28 -11.79
CA ALA A 114 -1.09 -4.19 -12.23
C ALA A 114 -0.71 -4.89 -13.52
N ARG A 115 -0.24 -4.12 -14.49
CA ARG A 115 0.17 -4.65 -15.80
C ARG A 115 1.33 -5.64 -15.66
N ARG A 116 2.32 -5.30 -14.86
CA ARG A 116 3.51 -6.14 -14.66
C ARG A 116 3.17 -7.50 -14.07
N PHE A 117 2.22 -7.53 -13.15
CA PHE A 117 1.79 -8.77 -12.48
C PHE A 117 0.60 -9.45 -13.19
N GLY A 118 0.14 -8.89 -14.32
CA GLY A 118 -1.00 -9.47 -15.05
C GLY A 118 -2.33 -9.31 -14.32
N LEU A 119 -2.46 -8.25 -13.52
CA LEU A 119 -3.68 -7.96 -12.77
C LEU A 119 -4.60 -7.03 -13.56
N PRO A 120 -5.91 -7.06 -13.29
CA PRO A 120 -6.84 -6.09 -13.89
C PRO A 120 -6.49 -4.66 -13.45
N GLU A 121 -6.81 -3.69 -14.31
CA GLU A 121 -6.62 -2.26 -13.99
C GLU A 121 -7.73 -1.71 -13.11
N GLU A 122 -8.80 -2.49 -12.89
CA GLU A 122 -9.88 -2.14 -11.99
C GLU A 122 -10.54 -3.41 -11.46
N HIS A 123 -11.20 -3.29 -10.30
CA HIS A 123 -11.92 -4.41 -9.72
C HIS A 123 -13.18 -4.68 -10.53
N ALA A 124 -13.38 -5.93 -10.93
CA ALA A 124 -14.54 -6.37 -11.69
C ALA A 124 -14.92 -7.79 -11.27
N HIS A 125 -16.18 -8.11 -11.49
CA HIS A 125 -16.73 -9.44 -11.21
C HIS A 125 -16.77 -10.31 -12.45
#